data_665194bf8afc591cdeade22b2e7bd5ff
#
_entry.id   665194bf8afc591cdeade22b2e7bd5ff
#
_cell.length_a   1.000
_cell.length_b   1.000
_cell.length_c   1.000
_cell.angle_alpha   90.00
_cell.angle_beta   90.00
_cell.angle_gamma   90.00
#
_symmetry.space_group_name_H-M   'P 1'
#
loop_
_entity.id
_entity.type
_entity.pdbx_description
1 polymer ?
#
loop_
_entity_poly.entity_id
_entity_poly.type
_entity_poly.pdbx_seq_one_letter_code
_entity_poly.pdbx_strand_id
1 'polypeptide(L)'
;MSRATLRAIISLVVFVLLWEAGSRSKQWLGYSLPWIGQVPAPSGVLRVWGGLLGDAGYWQSWYLSLVRVLAGFIAAMVVGIPLGLLMAVSKTFYGLSFPSFEVLRPIPPLAWVPISIIFWPTQELSIAFVTFLGAFFTVVINVIGGAKSIDGRFFQAAQAMGASQWDIFRRVVLPATLPSIVVGSSVGMGITWNVVVAAEMISGGGGSGSGGGLGFFIWNSYVGGSYEQIVVGMISIGIAGFACSEVLRALGGLATPWLQKR
;
A
#
# COMPACT_ATOMS: atom_id res chain seq x y z
N MET A 1 -2.16 -4.29 31.11
CA MET A 1 -2.00 -4.97 29.82
C MET A 1 -3.09 -6.03 29.67
N SER A 2 -3.78 -6.08 28.54
CA SER A 2 -4.74 -7.16 28.30
C SER A 2 -4.01 -8.49 28.09
N ARG A 3 -4.68 -9.64 28.41
CA ARG A 3 -4.12 -10.98 28.14
C ARG A 3 -3.80 -11.19 26.63
N ALA A 4 -4.53 -10.52 25.75
CA ALA A 4 -4.29 -10.55 24.31
C ALA A 4 -2.99 -9.84 23.95
N THR A 5 -2.74 -8.65 24.52
CA THR A 5 -1.50 -7.90 24.28
C THR A 5 -0.26 -8.66 24.79
N LEU A 6 -0.38 -9.30 25.96
CA LEU A 6 0.72 -10.12 26.50
C LEU A 6 1.06 -11.29 25.58
N ARG A 7 0.03 -12.01 25.10
CA ARG A 7 0.23 -13.15 24.15
C ARG A 7 0.89 -12.68 22.85
N ALA A 8 0.48 -11.53 22.30
CA ALA A 8 1.07 -10.97 21.08
C ALA A 8 2.56 -10.63 21.28
N ILE A 9 2.92 -10.01 22.41
CA ILE A 9 4.32 -9.69 22.74
C ILE A 9 5.14 -10.97 22.91
N ILE A 10 4.64 -11.95 23.64
CA ILE A 10 5.34 -13.24 23.84
C ILE A 10 5.57 -13.93 22.50
N SER A 11 4.55 -13.99 21.62
CA SER A 11 4.68 -14.59 20.29
C SER A 11 5.76 -13.90 19.45
N LEU A 12 5.81 -12.56 19.48
CA LEU A 12 6.80 -11.79 18.74
C LEU A 12 8.22 -11.99 19.28
N VAL A 13 8.39 -12.01 20.60
CA VAL A 13 9.67 -12.28 21.26
C VAL A 13 10.15 -13.69 20.94
N VAL A 14 9.28 -14.70 21.06
CA VAL A 14 9.63 -16.08 20.71
C VAL A 14 10.03 -16.20 19.24
N PHE A 15 9.30 -15.54 18.33
CA PHE A 15 9.66 -15.51 16.91
C PHE A 15 11.06 -14.94 16.67
N VAL A 16 11.38 -13.79 17.28
CA VAL A 16 12.72 -13.15 17.14
C VAL A 16 13.82 -14.02 17.75
N LEU A 17 13.56 -14.66 18.89
CA LEU A 17 14.54 -15.57 19.51
C LEU A 17 14.78 -16.81 18.65
N LEU A 18 13.75 -17.40 18.07
CA LEU A 18 13.89 -18.54 17.15
C LEU A 18 14.64 -18.13 15.88
N TRP A 19 14.39 -16.94 15.35
CA TRP A 19 15.13 -16.41 14.22
C TRP A 19 16.61 -16.20 14.57
N GLU A 20 16.94 -15.55 15.71
CA GLU A 20 18.32 -15.36 16.17
C GLU A 20 19.03 -16.70 16.34
N ALA A 21 18.41 -17.68 17.00
CA ALA A 21 18.96 -19.00 17.22
C ALA A 21 19.21 -19.75 15.90
N GLY A 22 18.22 -19.69 14.98
CA GLY A 22 18.33 -20.34 13.67
C GLY A 22 19.44 -19.74 12.80
N SER A 23 19.56 -18.42 12.78
CA SER A 23 20.61 -17.71 12.02
C SER A 23 22.01 -18.00 12.56
N ARG A 24 22.16 -18.24 13.87
CA ARG A 24 23.44 -18.58 14.51
C ARG A 24 23.73 -20.08 14.60
N SER A 25 22.91 -20.92 13.98
CA SER A 25 23.04 -22.37 14.04
C SER A 25 24.40 -22.85 13.63
N LYS A 26 25.05 -22.25 12.62
CA LYS A 26 26.41 -22.60 12.18
C LYS A 26 27.44 -22.35 13.27
N GLN A 27 27.28 -21.31 14.11
CA GLN A 27 28.20 -20.99 15.19
C GLN A 27 28.08 -21.98 16.36
N TRP A 28 26.87 -22.49 16.64
CA TRP A 28 26.59 -23.33 17.81
C TRP A 28 26.61 -24.83 17.51
N LEU A 29 26.11 -25.21 16.31
CA LEU A 29 25.94 -26.61 15.93
C LEU A 29 27.01 -27.08 14.93
N GLY A 30 27.87 -26.19 14.43
CA GLY A 30 28.87 -26.50 13.40
C GLY A 30 28.33 -26.65 11.98
N TYR A 31 26.98 -26.64 11.81
CA TYR A 31 26.31 -26.67 10.51
C TYR A 31 25.20 -25.61 10.43
N SER A 32 25.01 -25.09 9.22
CA SER A 32 23.93 -24.11 8.95
C SER A 32 22.60 -24.82 8.77
N LEU A 33 21.59 -24.44 9.52
CA LEU A 33 20.23 -24.91 9.27
C LEU A 33 19.77 -24.47 7.87
N PRO A 34 19.11 -25.35 7.08
CA PRO A 34 18.56 -24.98 5.79
C PRO A 34 17.64 -23.77 5.94
N TRP A 35 17.74 -22.81 5.01
CA TRP A 35 16.89 -21.62 4.89
C TRP A 35 17.20 -20.55 5.96
N ILE A 36 16.92 -20.80 7.23
CA ILE A 36 17.06 -19.81 8.30
C ILE A 36 18.53 -19.49 8.66
N GLY A 37 19.43 -20.44 8.51
CA GLY A 37 20.86 -20.26 8.80
C GLY A 37 21.59 -19.38 7.77
N GLN A 38 20.94 -19.04 6.66
CA GLN A 38 21.46 -18.11 5.64
C GLN A 38 20.89 -16.69 5.80
N VAL A 39 19.88 -16.52 6.64
CA VAL A 39 19.28 -15.20 6.91
C VAL A 39 20.10 -14.48 7.98
N PRO A 40 20.39 -13.17 7.84
CA PRO A 40 21.10 -12.40 8.84
C PRO A 40 20.44 -12.47 10.21
N ALA A 41 21.22 -12.55 11.27
CA ALA A 41 20.71 -12.58 12.63
C ALA A 41 20.09 -11.22 13.01
N PRO A 42 18.95 -11.18 13.72
CA PRO A 42 18.33 -9.95 14.19
C PRO A 42 19.28 -8.96 14.88
N SER A 43 20.20 -9.46 15.68
CA SER A 43 21.23 -8.64 16.35
C SER A 43 22.18 -7.96 15.37
N GLY A 44 22.56 -8.62 14.26
CA GLY A 44 23.34 -8.03 13.17
C GLY A 44 22.56 -6.96 12.44
N VAL A 45 21.30 -7.24 12.12
CA VAL A 45 20.37 -6.29 11.48
C VAL A 45 20.22 -5.03 12.32
N LEU A 46 19.98 -5.15 13.64
CA LEU A 46 19.84 -3.99 14.54
C LEU A 46 21.11 -3.14 14.61
N ARG A 47 22.30 -3.77 14.61
CA ARG A 47 23.58 -3.06 14.60
C ARG A 47 23.74 -2.24 13.33
N VAL A 48 23.51 -2.85 12.16
CA VAL A 48 23.59 -2.18 10.87
C VAL A 48 22.56 -1.06 10.78
N TRP A 49 21.33 -1.31 11.24
CA TRP A 49 20.29 -0.30 11.26
C TRP A 49 20.67 0.91 12.12
N GLY A 50 21.25 0.67 13.31
CA GLY A 50 21.78 1.75 14.17
C GLY A 50 22.80 2.64 13.45
N GLY A 51 23.67 2.07 12.62
CA GLY A 51 24.59 2.83 11.77
C GLY A 51 23.90 3.65 10.68
N LEU A 52 22.87 3.07 10.05
CA LEU A 52 22.12 3.73 8.98
C LEU A 52 21.25 4.90 9.46
N LEU A 53 20.88 4.95 10.75
CA LEU A 53 20.11 6.08 11.27
C LEU A 53 20.84 7.43 11.16
N GLY A 54 22.18 7.42 11.12
CA GLY A 54 23.01 8.59 10.85
C GLY A 54 23.27 8.89 9.36
N ASP A 55 22.83 8.01 8.46
CA ASP A 55 23.10 8.16 7.03
C ASP A 55 21.99 8.96 6.33
N ALA A 56 22.38 10.08 5.73
CA ALA A 56 21.47 10.92 4.96
C ALA A 56 20.91 10.20 3.72
N GLY A 57 21.68 9.31 3.08
CA GLY A 57 21.23 8.54 1.91
C GLY A 57 20.12 7.55 2.24
N TYR A 58 20.18 6.95 3.44
CA TYR A 58 19.09 6.09 3.93
C TYR A 58 17.78 6.87 4.10
N TRP A 59 17.81 8.04 4.72
CA TRP A 59 16.61 8.88 4.90
C TRP A 59 16.09 9.48 3.59
N GLN A 60 17.00 9.77 2.65
CA GLN A 60 16.61 10.18 1.31
C GLN A 60 15.84 9.06 0.58
N SER A 61 16.24 7.80 0.75
CA SER A 61 15.51 6.66 0.19
C SER A 61 14.09 6.53 0.77
N TRP A 62 13.91 6.78 2.06
CA TRP A 62 12.60 6.86 2.71
C TRP A 62 11.73 7.96 2.11
N TYR A 63 12.29 9.16 2.00
CA TYR A 63 11.58 10.33 1.47
C TYR A 63 11.10 10.09 0.03
N LEU A 64 11.97 9.57 -0.84
CA LEU A 64 11.66 9.34 -2.24
C LEU A 64 10.55 8.30 -2.42
N SER A 65 10.64 7.15 -1.73
CA SER A 65 9.56 6.15 -1.80
C SER A 65 8.25 6.71 -1.27
N LEU A 66 8.28 7.46 -0.16
CA LEU A 66 7.07 8.06 0.40
C LEU A 66 6.41 9.04 -0.57
N VAL A 67 7.19 9.92 -1.20
CA VAL A 67 6.66 10.88 -2.19
C VAL A 67 6.05 10.17 -3.38
N ARG A 68 6.70 9.12 -3.91
CA ARG A 68 6.20 8.31 -5.04
C ARG A 68 4.90 7.58 -4.69
N VAL A 69 4.86 6.96 -3.50
CA VAL A 69 3.66 6.30 -2.97
C VAL A 69 2.51 7.29 -2.85
N LEU A 70 2.74 8.44 -2.22
CA LEU A 70 1.70 9.45 -2.03
C LEU A 70 1.23 10.04 -3.37
N ALA A 71 2.13 10.31 -4.29
CA ALA A 71 1.77 10.85 -5.62
C ALA A 71 0.86 9.87 -6.38
N GLY A 72 1.26 8.60 -6.52
CA GLY A 72 0.45 7.59 -7.19
C GLY A 72 -0.86 7.29 -6.47
N PHE A 73 -0.82 7.20 -5.14
CA PHE A 73 -2.01 6.93 -4.33
C PHE A 73 -3.03 8.08 -4.39
N ILE A 74 -2.60 9.33 -4.22
CA ILE A 74 -3.50 10.50 -4.29
C ILE A 74 -4.13 10.58 -5.69
N ALA A 75 -3.35 10.39 -6.75
CA ALA A 75 -3.88 10.34 -8.11
C ALA A 75 -4.95 9.23 -8.25
N ALA A 76 -4.71 8.05 -7.68
CA ALA A 76 -5.67 6.94 -7.70
C ALA A 76 -6.96 7.28 -6.93
N MET A 77 -6.86 7.99 -5.81
CA MET A 77 -8.04 8.47 -5.06
C MET A 77 -8.83 9.52 -5.85
N VAL A 78 -8.14 10.51 -6.40
CA VAL A 78 -8.76 11.63 -7.13
C VAL A 78 -9.49 11.15 -8.39
N VAL A 79 -8.96 10.15 -9.08
CA VAL A 79 -9.59 9.58 -10.29
C VAL A 79 -10.52 8.43 -9.94
N GLY A 80 -10.10 7.52 -9.07
CA GLY A 80 -10.80 6.27 -8.77
C GLY A 80 -12.11 6.47 -8.01
N ILE A 81 -12.15 7.36 -7.03
CA ILE A 81 -13.39 7.59 -6.27
C ILE A 81 -14.50 8.17 -7.16
N PRO A 82 -14.30 9.27 -7.91
CA PRO A 82 -15.33 9.78 -8.80
C PRO A 82 -15.76 8.77 -9.86
N LEU A 83 -14.80 8.05 -10.46
CA LEU A 83 -15.07 7.01 -11.44
C LEU A 83 -15.93 5.88 -10.86
N GLY A 84 -15.58 5.37 -9.68
CA GLY A 84 -16.34 4.34 -8.99
C GLY A 84 -17.76 4.80 -8.62
N LEU A 85 -17.92 6.02 -8.14
CA LEU A 85 -19.24 6.63 -7.84
C LEU A 85 -20.06 6.79 -9.11
N LEU A 86 -19.49 7.30 -10.20
CA LEU A 86 -20.17 7.42 -11.50
C LEU A 86 -20.64 6.06 -12.03
N MET A 87 -19.79 5.04 -11.95
CA MET A 87 -20.15 3.66 -12.30
C MET A 87 -21.26 3.10 -11.39
N ALA A 88 -21.31 3.50 -10.13
CA ALA A 88 -22.33 3.03 -9.20
C ALA A 88 -23.70 3.65 -9.41
N VAL A 89 -23.76 4.96 -9.75
CA VAL A 89 -25.04 5.70 -9.89
C VAL A 89 -25.61 5.69 -11.31
N SER A 90 -24.79 5.49 -12.34
CA SER A 90 -25.22 5.51 -13.74
C SER A 90 -25.09 4.12 -14.38
N LYS A 91 -26.23 3.51 -14.69
CA LYS A 91 -26.27 2.20 -15.38
C LYS A 91 -25.64 2.27 -16.77
N THR A 92 -25.85 3.36 -17.51
CA THR A 92 -25.26 3.56 -18.84
C THR A 92 -23.76 3.68 -18.75
N PHE A 93 -23.25 4.53 -17.84
CA PHE A 93 -21.82 4.71 -17.64
C PHE A 93 -21.14 3.40 -17.17
N TYR A 94 -21.80 2.68 -16.27
CA TYR A 94 -21.34 1.35 -15.85
C TYR A 94 -21.22 0.39 -17.02
N GLY A 95 -22.25 0.27 -17.84
CA GLY A 95 -22.27 -0.63 -19.01
C GLY A 95 -21.17 -0.33 -20.04
N LEU A 96 -20.81 0.96 -20.19
CA LEU A 96 -19.75 1.37 -21.13
C LEU A 96 -18.35 1.20 -20.56
N SER A 97 -18.14 1.48 -19.28
CA SER A 97 -16.80 1.58 -18.70
C SER A 97 -16.35 0.31 -17.97
N PHE A 98 -17.30 -0.41 -17.35
CA PHE A 98 -16.97 -1.58 -16.52
C PHE A 98 -16.35 -2.75 -17.30
N PRO A 99 -16.76 -3.07 -18.54
CA PRO A 99 -16.13 -4.14 -19.30
C PRO A 99 -14.64 -3.90 -19.55
N SER A 100 -14.27 -2.67 -19.95
CA SER A 100 -12.85 -2.29 -20.13
C SER A 100 -12.07 -2.32 -18.81
N PHE A 101 -12.69 -1.83 -17.75
CA PHE A 101 -12.12 -1.88 -16.40
C PHE A 101 -11.86 -3.33 -15.95
N GLU A 102 -12.82 -4.23 -16.16
CA GLU A 102 -12.73 -5.64 -15.74
C GLU A 102 -11.65 -6.42 -16.51
N VAL A 103 -11.42 -6.09 -17.78
CA VAL A 103 -10.35 -6.69 -18.59
C VAL A 103 -8.96 -6.21 -18.15
N LEU A 104 -8.83 -4.95 -17.75
CA LEU A 104 -7.54 -4.37 -17.34
C LEU A 104 -7.17 -4.71 -15.90
N ARG A 105 -8.13 -4.88 -15.00
CA ARG A 105 -7.93 -5.12 -13.56
C ARG A 105 -7.05 -6.34 -13.24
N PRO A 106 -7.20 -7.50 -13.91
CA PRO A 106 -6.36 -8.67 -13.62
C PRO A 106 -4.89 -8.51 -13.99
N ILE A 107 -4.54 -7.50 -14.81
CA ILE A 107 -3.15 -7.25 -15.18
C ILE A 107 -2.40 -6.71 -13.97
N PRO A 108 -1.39 -7.45 -13.45
CA PRO A 108 -0.62 -6.97 -12.30
C PRO A 108 0.01 -5.61 -12.61
N PRO A 109 -0.06 -4.62 -11.69
CA PRO A 109 0.55 -3.30 -11.91
C PRO A 109 2.03 -3.37 -12.32
N LEU A 110 2.77 -4.35 -11.80
CA LEU A 110 4.18 -4.56 -12.16
C LEU A 110 4.41 -4.92 -13.62
N ALA A 111 3.45 -5.55 -14.27
CA ALA A 111 3.54 -5.87 -15.71
C ALA A 111 3.53 -4.60 -16.59
N TRP A 112 3.05 -3.48 -16.04
CA TRP A 112 3.03 -2.19 -16.74
C TRP A 112 4.36 -1.43 -16.68
N VAL A 113 5.33 -1.86 -15.84
CA VAL A 113 6.62 -1.15 -15.67
C VAL A 113 7.36 -0.97 -17.00
N PRO A 114 7.59 -2.00 -17.84
CA PRO A 114 8.34 -1.82 -19.08
C PRO A 114 7.67 -0.84 -20.05
N ILE A 115 6.34 -0.94 -20.21
CA ILE A 115 5.60 -0.06 -21.11
C ILE A 115 5.52 1.37 -20.55
N SER A 116 5.45 1.52 -19.24
CA SER A 116 5.43 2.84 -18.60
C SER A 116 6.74 3.59 -18.79
N ILE A 117 7.88 2.90 -18.78
CA ILE A 117 9.20 3.50 -19.06
C ILE A 117 9.27 4.03 -20.51
N ILE A 118 8.65 3.36 -21.44
CA ILE A 118 8.60 3.80 -22.86
C ILE A 118 7.62 4.96 -23.04
N PHE A 119 6.49 4.92 -22.33
CA PHE A 119 5.39 5.86 -22.53
C PHE A 119 5.63 7.22 -21.83
N TRP A 120 6.18 7.22 -20.63
CA TRP A 120 6.38 8.43 -19.83
C TRP A 120 7.76 9.04 -20.06
N PRO A 121 7.86 10.39 -20.16
CA PRO A 121 9.13 11.08 -20.47
C PRO A 121 10.16 11.03 -19.33
N THR A 122 9.71 10.73 -18.11
CA THR A 122 10.58 10.64 -16.93
C THR A 122 10.31 9.38 -16.14
N GLN A 123 11.34 8.86 -15.51
CA GLN A 123 11.25 7.69 -14.66
C GLN A 123 10.29 7.91 -13.46
N GLU A 124 10.29 9.11 -12.89
CA GLU A 124 9.40 9.45 -11.77
C GLU A 124 7.91 9.34 -12.16
N LEU A 125 7.55 9.81 -13.36
CA LEU A 125 6.19 9.66 -13.89
C LEU A 125 5.85 8.19 -14.17
N SER A 126 6.80 7.42 -14.66
CA SER A 126 6.65 5.98 -14.88
C SER A 126 6.35 5.26 -13.56
N ILE A 127 7.14 5.51 -12.52
CA ILE A 127 6.92 4.93 -11.18
C ILE A 127 5.58 5.39 -10.61
N ALA A 128 5.26 6.69 -10.69
CA ALA A 128 4.00 7.25 -10.20
C ALA A 128 2.78 6.63 -10.91
N PHE A 129 2.86 6.39 -12.23
CA PHE A 129 1.80 5.73 -13.00
C PHE A 129 1.56 4.29 -12.55
N VAL A 130 2.62 3.50 -12.42
CA VAL A 130 2.51 2.10 -11.99
C VAL A 130 2.00 2.03 -10.54
N THR A 131 2.45 2.95 -9.69
CA THR A 131 2.00 3.12 -8.30
C THR A 131 0.52 3.51 -8.24
N PHE A 132 0.08 4.41 -9.12
CA PHE A 132 -1.33 4.76 -9.32
C PHE A 132 -2.17 3.52 -9.65
N LEU A 133 -1.75 2.69 -10.61
CA LEU A 133 -2.47 1.47 -10.96
C LEU A 133 -2.60 0.51 -9.78
N GLY A 134 -1.62 0.47 -8.88
CA GLY A 134 -1.66 -0.36 -7.66
C GLY A 134 -2.87 -0.06 -6.77
N ALA A 135 -3.23 1.19 -6.57
CA ALA A 135 -4.39 1.59 -5.77
C ALA A 135 -5.68 1.71 -6.60
N PHE A 136 -5.59 2.18 -7.83
CA PHE A 136 -6.73 2.59 -8.66
C PHE A 136 -7.82 1.51 -8.77
N PHE A 137 -7.47 0.32 -9.23
CA PHE A 137 -8.43 -0.76 -9.42
C PHE A 137 -9.08 -1.17 -8.09
N THR A 138 -8.30 -1.21 -7.02
CA THR A 138 -8.78 -1.57 -5.68
C THR A 138 -9.75 -0.52 -5.13
N VAL A 139 -9.44 0.75 -5.29
CA VAL A 139 -10.31 1.85 -4.85
C VAL A 139 -11.63 1.82 -5.63
N VAL A 140 -11.58 1.77 -6.96
CA VAL A 140 -12.78 1.77 -7.82
C VAL A 140 -13.72 0.63 -7.46
N ILE A 141 -13.24 -0.61 -7.33
CA ILE A 141 -14.11 -1.75 -7.03
C ILE A 141 -14.76 -1.67 -5.64
N ASN A 142 -14.02 -1.16 -4.65
CA ASN A 142 -14.56 -0.96 -3.31
C ASN A 142 -15.61 0.15 -3.27
N VAL A 143 -15.40 1.22 -4.03
CA VAL A 143 -16.40 2.30 -4.17
C VAL A 143 -17.68 1.78 -4.83
N ILE A 144 -17.55 1.05 -5.94
CA ILE A 144 -18.71 0.44 -6.63
C ILE A 144 -19.45 -0.52 -5.68
N GLY A 145 -18.71 -1.40 -5.01
CA GLY A 145 -19.28 -2.38 -4.07
C GLY A 145 -20.01 -1.70 -2.91
N GLY A 146 -19.38 -0.69 -2.31
CA GLY A 146 -19.98 0.09 -1.22
C GLY A 146 -21.25 0.81 -1.62
N ALA A 147 -21.26 1.48 -2.78
CA ALA A 147 -22.43 2.17 -3.26
C ALA A 147 -23.57 1.20 -3.65
N LYS A 148 -23.25 0.05 -4.23
CA LYS A 148 -24.25 -1.00 -4.57
C LYS A 148 -24.80 -1.74 -3.35
N SER A 149 -24.12 -1.72 -2.21
CA SER A 149 -24.58 -2.35 -0.98
C SER A 149 -25.60 -1.52 -0.18
N ILE A 150 -25.88 -0.29 -0.60
CA ILE A 150 -26.84 0.58 0.07
C ILE A 150 -28.25 0.01 -0.08
N ASP A 151 -28.97 -0.12 1.05
CA ASP A 151 -30.35 -0.63 1.05
C ASP A 151 -31.27 0.29 0.23
N GLY A 152 -32.03 -0.31 -0.71
CA GLY A 152 -32.96 0.38 -1.57
C GLY A 152 -34.01 1.21 -0.84
N ARG A 153 -34.33 0.85 0.42
CA ARG A 153 -35.28 1.59 1.27
C ARG A 153 -34.85 3.03 1.53
N PHE A 154 -33.54 3.31 1.62
CA PHE A 154 -33.04 4.68 1.77
C PHE A 154 -33.35 5.54 0.54
N PHE A 155 -33.25 4.96 -0.65
CA PHE A 155 -33.59 5.65 -1.90
C PHE A 155 -35.09 5.93 -1.99
N GLN A 156 -35.93 4.93 -1.66
CA GLN A 156 -37.39 5.08 -1.65
C GLN A 156 -37.85 6.12 -0.64
N ALA A 157 -37.30 6.13 0.57
CA ALA A 157 -37.63 7.12 1.59
C ALA A 157 -37.24 8.54 1.15
N ALA A 158 -36.04 8.73 0.56
CA ALA A 158 -35.59 10.02 0.07
C ALA A 158 -36.48 10.53 -1.08
N GLN A 159 -36.88 9.65 -2.02
CA GLN A 159 -37.77 9.98 -3.11
C GLN A 159 -39.20 10.35 -2.60
N ALA A 160 -39.72 9.62 -1.62
CA ALA A 160 -41.01 9.93 -1.01
C ALA A 160 -41.03 11.30 -0.32
N MET A 161 -39.87 11.76 0.18
CA MET A 161 -39.68 13.11 0.74
C MET A 161 -39.43 14.18 -0.33
N GLY A 162 -39.47 13.85 -1.63
CA GLY A 162 -39.28 14.80 -2.74
C GLY A 162 -37.81 15.17 -3.01
N ALA A 163 -36.85 14.34 -2.54
CA ALA A 163 -35.44 14.61 -2.77
C ALA A 163 -35.04 14.45 -4.25
N SER A 164 -34.30 15.43 -4.77
CA SER A 164 -33.73 15.37 -6.11
C SER A 164 -32.64 14.30 -6.22
N GLN A 165 -32.27 13.88 -7.45
CA GLN A 165 -31.17 12.91 -7.66
C GLN A 165 -29.85 13.40 -7.07
N TRP A 166 -29.60 14.72 -7.09
CA TRP A 166 -28.40 15.31 -6.47
C TRP A 166 -28.47 15.28 -4.95
N ASP A 167 -29.64 15.47 -4.34
CA ASP A 167 -29.81 15.33 -2.89
C ASP A 167 -29.58 13.88 -2.44
N ILE A 168 -30.13 12.92 -3.20
CA ILE A 168 -29.91 11.48 -2.95
C ILE A 168 -28.42 11.16 -3.05
N PHE A 169 -27.74 11.62 -4.09
CA PHE A 169 -26.30 11.40 -4.25
C PHE A 169 -25.52 11.96 -3.06
N ARG A 170 -25.74 13.23 -2.72
CA ARG A 170 -24.95 13.92 -1.69
C ARG A 170 -25.26 13.48 -0.28
N ARG A 171 -26.54 13.16 0.03
CA ARG A 171 -27.01 12.89 1.41
C ARG A 171 -27.16 11.40 1.71
N VAL A 172 -27.27 10.55 0.69
CA VAL A 172 -27.44 9.10 0.88
C VAL A 172 -26.24 8.35 0.32
N VAL A 173 -25.98 8.45 -1.00
CA VAL A 173 -24.96 7.63 -1.66
C VAL A 173 -23.57 7.93 -1.13
N LEU A 174 -23.14 9.20 -1.18
CA LEU A 174 -21.77 9.57 -0.79
C LEU A 174 -21.47 9.24 0.68
N PRO A 175 -22.30 9.62 1.68
CA PRO A 175 -22.03 9.27 3.07
C PRO A 175 -22.07 7.75 3.35
N ALA A 176 -23.01 7.05 2.73
CA ALA A 176 -23.12 5.60 2.92
C ALA A 176 -21.98 4.82 2.27
N THR A 177 -21.33 5.37 1.23
CA THR A 177 -20.18 4.75 0.55
C THR A 177 -18.86 5.05 1.25
N LEU A 178 -18.77 6.11 2.09
CA LEU A 178 -17.51 6.50 2.76
C LEU A 178 -16.79 5.35 3.48
N PRO A 179 -17.46 4.47 4.24
CA PRO A 179 -16.79 3.34 4.88
C PRO A 179 -16.06 2.44 3.89
N SER A 180 -16.68 2.15 2.75
CA SER A 180 -16.07 1.33 1.69
C SER A 180 -14.93 2.05 0.97
N ILE A 181 -15.02 3.38 0.83
CA ILE A 181 -13.91 4.22 0.34
C ILE A 181 -12.71 4.09 1.29
N VAL A 182 -12.91 4.19 2.59
CA VAL A 182 -11.84 4.07 3.61
C VAL A 182 -11.19 2.68 3.55
N VAL A 183 -12.00 1.63 3.47
CA VAL A 183 -11.49 0.25 3.35
C VAL A 183 -10.69 0.09 2.05
N GLY A 184 -11.25 0.48 0.92
CA GLY A 184 -10.59 0.42 -0.39
C GLY A 184 -9.29 1.22 -0.43
N SER A 185 -9.27 2.39 0.22
CA SER A 185 -8.07 3.23 0.34
C SER A 185 -6.98 2.56 1.17
N SER A 186 -7.34 1.95 2.32
CA SER A 186 -6.38 1.28 3.18
C SER A 186 -5.76 0.05 2.51
N VAL A 187 -6.56 -0.75 1.80
CA VAL A 187 -6.06 -1.89 1.01
C VAL A 187 -5.22 -1.40 -0.17
N GLY A 188 -5.69 -0.38 -0.89
CA GLY A 188 -4.99 0.24 -2.00
C GLY A 188 -3.62 0.79 -1.59
N MET A 189 -3.49 1.41 -0.42
CA MET A 189 -2.22 1.90 0.11
C MET A 189 -1.21 0.76 0.31
N GLY A 190 -1.62 -0.37 0.86
CA GLY A 190 -0.75 -1.54 1.01
C GLY A 190 -0.26 -2.08 -0.33
N ILE A 191 -1.14 -2.15 -1.35
CA ILE A 191 -0.75 -2.56 -2.71
C ILE A 191 0.20 -1.54 -3.34
N THR A 192 -0.04 -0.23 -3.12
CA THR A 192 0.81 0.84 -3.62
C THR A 192 2.25 0.71 -3.11
N TRP A 193 2.45 0.40 -1.83
CA TRP A 193 3.78 0.14 -1.26
C TRP A 193 4.46 -1.07 -1.90
N ASN A 194 3.76 -2.17 -2.12
CA ASN A 194 4.32 -3.34 -2.81
C ASN A 194 4.77 -3.00 -4.23
N VAL A 195 3.97 -2.20 -4.93
CA VAL A 195 4.23 -1.84 -6.33
C VAL A 195 5.39 -0.86 -6.45
N VAL A 196 5.47 0.18 -5.59
CA VAL A 196 6.56 1.17 -5.67
C VAL A 196 7.92 0.53 -5.43
N VAL A 197 8.03 -0.37 -4.44
CA VAL A 197 9.28 -1.06 -4.14
C VAL A 197 9.80 -1.84 -5.34
N ALA A 198 8.94 -2.61 -5.97
CA ALA A 198 9.33 -3.39 -7.15
C ALA A 198 9.60 -2.49 -8.38
N ALA A 199 8.83 -1.42 -8.56
CA ALA A 199 9.09 -0.45 -9.63
C ALA A 199 10.46 0.23 -9.45
N GLU A 200 10.83 0.62 -8.22
CA GLU A 200 12.14 1.19 -7.89
C GLU A 200 13.28 0.20 -8.14
N MET A 201 13.09 -1.09 -7.81
CA MET A 201 14.09 -2.13 -8.08
C MET A 201 14.33 -2.33 -9.58
N ILE A 202 13.23 -2.37 -10.38
CA ILE A 202 13.32 -2.62 -11.83
C ILE A 202 13.87 -1.40 -12.56
N SER A 203 13.44 -0.20 -12.16
CA SER A 203 13.84 1.04 -12.83
C SER A 203 15.26 1.50 -12.51
N GLY A 204 15.97 0.83 -11.62
CA GLY A 204 17.38 1.13 -11.30
C GLY A 204 17.63 2.44 -10.57
N GLY A 205 16.63 2.98 -9.88
CA GLY A 205 16.77 4.12 -8.96
C GLY A 205 16.92 5.50 -9.58
N GLY A 206 16.64 5.69 -10.85
CA GLY A 206 16.73 6.99 -11.53
C GLY A 206 18.13 7.30 -12.04
N GLY A 207 18.24 7.48 -13.35
CA GLY A 207 19.47 7.98 -13.96
C GLY A 207 19.88 9.33 -13.36
N SER A 208 21.17 9.54 -13.25
CA SER A 208 21.84 10.79 -12.85
C SER A 208 21.43 11.38 -11.48
N GLY A 209 21.92 10.79 -10.38
CA GLY A 209 22.16 11.54 -9.14
C GLY A 209 20.99 11.72 -8.17
N SER A 210 19.76 11.43 -8.52
CA SER A 210 18.65 11.38 -7.56
C SER A 210 18.56 9.95 -6.99
N GLY A 211 18.92 9.80 -5.72
CA GLY A 211 18.95 8.52 -5.03
C GLY A 211 17.68 7.68 -5.26
N GLY A 212 17.85 6.41 -5.44
CA GLY A 212 16.75 5.46 -5.52
C GLY A 212 16.01 5.36 -4.19
N GLY A 213 14.73 5.03 -4.22
CA GLY A 213 13.95 4.82 -3.01
C GLY A 213 14.37 3.57 -2.23
N LEU A 214 13.52 3.15 -1.28
CA LEU A 214 13.76 1.96 -0.43
C LEU A 214 13.89 0.66 -1.24
N GLY A 215 13.15 0.54 -2.36
CA GLY A 215 13.31 -0.60 -3.25
C GLY A 215 14.69 -0.64 -3.90
N PHE A 216 15.20 0.51 -4.35
CA PHE A 216 16.56 0.60 -4.87
C PHE A 216 17.62 0.37 -3.79
N PHE A 217 17.41 0.86 -2.58
CA PHE A 217 18.25 0.58 -1.42
C PHE A 217 18.39 -0.93 -1.18
N ILE A 218 17.28 -1.67 -1.21
CA ILE A 218 17.29 -3.14 -1.10
C ILE A 218 18.07 -3.77 -2.25
N TRP A 219 17.83 -3.32 -3.49
CA TRP A 219 18.51 -3.86 -4.66
C TRP A 219 20.02 -3.63 -4.61
N ASN A 220 20.45 -2.41 -4.28
CA ASN A 220 21.87 -2.11 -4.12
C ASN A 220 22.53 -2.91 -2.99
N SER A 221 21.83 -3.09 -1.88
CA SER A 221 22.31 -3.91 -0.76
C SER A 221 22.47 -5.37 -1.18
N TYR A 222 21.55 -5.89 -2.00
CA TYR A 222 21.65 -7.23 -2.56
C TYR A 222 22.88 -7.38 -3.48
N VAL A 223 23.06 -6.46 -4.43
CA VAL A 223 24.20 -6.47 -5.36
C VAL A 223 25.51 -6.28 -4.61
N GLY A 224 25.53 -5.46 -3.54
CA GLY A 224 26.69 -5.22 -2.67
C GLY A 224 26.95 -6.32 -1.66
N GLY A 225 26.13 -7.37 -1.58
CA GLY A 225 26.28 -8.48 -0.65
C GLY A 225 25.98 -8.13 0.81
N SER A 226 25.32 -7.01 1.08
CA SER A 226 24.99 -6.51 2.43
C SER A 226 23.62 -7.03 2.87
N TYR A 227 23.53 -8.29 3.22
CA TYR A 227 22.25 -8.96 3.52
C TYR A 227 21.51 -8.36 4.73
N GLU A 228 22.21 -7.84 5.74
CA GLU A 228 21.62 -7.13 6.86
C GLU A 228 20.88 -5.86 6.41
N GLN A 229 21.45 -5.12 5.45
CA GLN A 229 20.81 -3.92 4.89
C GLN A 229 19.53 -4.27 4.10
N ILE A 230 19.49 -5.42 3.42
CA ILE A 230 18.28 -5.91 2.76
C ILE A 230 17.16 -6.05 3.80
N VAL A 231 17.44 -6.71 4.93
CA VAL A 231 16.44 -6.90 5.98
C VAL A 231 16.03 -5.57 6.61
N VAL A 232 16.98 -4.64 6.82
CA VAL A 232 16.65 -3.27 7.27
C VAL A 232 15.70 -2.59 6.28
N GLY A 233 15.96 -2.67 4.97
CA GLY A 233 15.07 -2.12 3.94
C GLY A 233 13.68 -2.74 3.98
N MET A 234 13.57 -4.07 4.13
CA MET A 234 12.28 -4.76 4.26
C MET A 234 11.49 -4.29 5.48
N ILE A 235 12.15 -4.17 6.65
CA ILE A 235 11.53 -3.67 7.89
C ILE A 235 11.09 -2.20 7.69
N SER A 236 11.92 -1.39 7.05
CA SER A 236 11.63 0.01 6.74
C SER A 236 10.35 0.17 5.91
N ILE A 237 10.20 -0.63 4.86
CA ILE A 237 9.00 -0.66 4.02
C ILE A 237 7.78 -1.10 4.84
N GLY A 238 7.93 -2.12 5.68
CA GLY A 238 6.86 -2.59 6.56
C GLY A 238 6.38 -1.49 7.51
N ILE A 239 7.30 -0.76 8.14
CA ILE A 239 6.98 0.37 9.03
C ILE A 239 6.30 1.50 8.25
N ALA A 240 6.84 1.88 7.09
CA ALA A 240 6.28 2.95 6.27
C ALA A 240 4.87 2.61 5.79
N GLY A 241 4.66 1.40 5.26
CA GLY A 241 3.34 0.92 4.80
C GLY A 241 2.33 0.83 5.94
N PHE A 242 2.74 0.32 7.10
CA PHE A 242 1.90 0.29 8.30
C PHE A 242 1.51 1.70 8.75
N ALA A 243 2.47 2.62 8.87
CA ALA A 243 2.23 3.98 9.29
C ALA A 243 1.26 4.71 8.34
N CYS A 244 1.45 4.60 7.02
CA CYS A 244 0.54 5.16 6.02
C CYS A 244 -0.87 4.58 6.14
N SER A 245 -1.00 3.28 6.34
CA SER A 245 -2.30 2.62 6.49
C SER A 245 -3.01 3.02 7.78
N GLU A 246 -2.28 3.21 8.89
CA GLU A 246 -2.84 3.69 10.17
C GLU A 246 -3.32 5.14 10.05
N VAL A 247 -2.55 6.01 9.40
CA VAL A 247 -2.98 7.39 9.12
C VAL A 247 -4.27 7.41 8.32
N LEU A 248 -4.38 6.59 7.27
CA LEU A 248 -5.62 6.49 6.48
C LEU A 248 -6.80 5.98 7.30
N ARG A 249 -6.58 4.97 8.16
CA ARG A 249 -7.63 4.47 9.06
C ARG A 249 -8.08 5.52 10.07
N ALA A 250 -7.14 6.27 10.64
CA ALA A 250 -7.46 7.37 11.55
C ALA A 250 -8.27 8.47 10.86
N LEU A 251 -7.86 8.90 9.66
CA LEU A 251 -8.60 9.88 8.84
C LEU A 251 -9.99 9.35 8.46
N GLY A 252 -10.07 8.06 8.10
CA GLY A 252 -11.32 7.38 7.81
C GLY A 252 -12.26 7.36 9.02
N GLY A 253 -11.76 7.10 10.22
CA GLY A 253 -12.54 7.16 11.46
C GLY A 253 -13.11 8.55 11.73
N LEU A 254 -12.35 9.62 11.43
CA LEU A 254 -12.84 10.99 11.53
C LEU A 254 -13.91 11.30 10.48
N ALA A 255 -13.80 10.72 9.29
CA ALA A 255 -14.77 10.90 8.21
C ALA A 255 -16.08 10.10 8.40
N THR A 256 -16.06 9.06 9.26
CA THR A 256 -17.19 8.16 9.51
C THR A 256 -17.57 8.04 11.00
N PRO A 257 -17.86 9.15 11.70
CA PRO A 257 -18.08 9.14 13.15
C PRO A 257 -19.30 8.30 13.59
N TRP A 258 -20.26 8.10 12.68
CA TRP A 258 -21.45 7.28 12.95
C TRP A 258 -21.18 5.79 13.08
N LEU A 259 -20.02 5.28 12.60
CA LEU A 259 -19.63 3.88 12.76
C LEU A 259 -18.99 3.60 14.13
N GLN A 260 -18.44 4.59 14.80
CA GLN A 260 -17.73 4.45 16.08
C GLN A 260 -18.68 4.35 17.30
N LYS A 261 -19.98 4.61 17.11
CA LYS A 261 -21.00 4.64 18.19
C LYS A 261 -21.71 3.29 18.42
N ARG A 262 -21.13 2.18 17.94
CA ARG A 262 -21.67 0.83 18.19
C ARG A 262 -20.75 -0.01 19.06
#